data_8cf8726af8e94f85c42dc5c5573de801
#
_entry.id   8cf8726af8e94f85c42dc5c5573de801
#
_cell.length_a   1.000
_cell.length_b   1.000
_cell.length_c   1.000
_cell.angle_alpha   90.00
_cell.angle_beta   90.00
_cell.angle_gamma   90.00
#
_symmetry.space_group_name_H-M   'P 1'
#
loop_
_entity.id
_entity.type
_entity.pdbx_description
1 polymer ?
#
loop_
_entity_poly.entity_id
_entity_poly.type
_entity_poly.pdbx_seq_one_letter_code
_entity_poly.pdbx_strand_id
1 'polypeptide(L)'
;DKIAKLGGYDKLYRIKLEADYLKKLALEGAHRRYGEVLDEETSERIKFELHIMKTMGFPGYFLIVQDFIRAAREELDVSVGPGRGSAAGSAVAYCLGITQIDPIKYDLLFERFLNPDRISLPDIDVDFDDDGRGRVLNWVTEKYGQEKVAHIITYGTMATKLAIKDVARVQKLPLSESDRLCKAIPDRLPSGKKMNLPNAIEDVPELQEAETSSNPILRDTIRYARMLEGNVRNTGVHACGTIICRYDITDWVPVSTADDKETGEKMLVTQYEG
;
A
#
# COMPACT_ATOMS: atom_id res chain seq x y z
N ASP A 1 15.74 9.56 32.76
CA ASP A 1 16.65 8.58 32.20
C ASP A 1 16.47 8.50 30.69
N LYS A 2 17.54 8.86 29.93
CA LYS A 2 17.51 8.95 28.46
C LYS A 2 17.33 7.58 27.80
N ILE A 3 17.89 6.52 28.38
CA ILE A 3 17.84 5.15 27.89
C ILE A 3 16.42 4.60 28.00
N ALA A 4 15.75 4.81 29.11
CA ALA A 4 14.36 4.39 29.32
C ALA A 4 13.42 5.09 28.33
N LYS A 5 13.63 6.37 28.06
CA LYS A 5 12.85 7.13 27.04
C LYS A 5 13.04 6.60 25.62
N LEU A 6 14.17 5.99 25.32
CA LEU A 6 14.47 5.39 24.02
C LEU A 6 14.01 3.92 23.92
N GLY A 7 13.36 3.36 24.95
CA GLY A 7 12.81 2.02 24.97
C GLY A 7 13.72 0.94 25.55
N GLY A 8 14.76 1.35 26.33
CA GLY A 8 15.65 0.44 27.06
C GLY A 8 16.83 -0.08 26.24
N TYR A 9 17.71 -0.83 26.91
CA TYR A 9 18.94 -1.36 26.33
C TYR A 9 18.69 -2.37 25.20
N ASP A 10 17.71 -3.25 25.32
CA ASP A 10 17.42 -4.28 24.31
C ASP A 10 17.02 -3.67 22.97
N LYS A 11 16.20 -2.63 23.01
CA LYS A 11 15.80 -1.90 21.79
C LYS A 11 16.99 -1.18 21.15
N LEU A 12 17.83 -0.52 21.95
CA LEU A 12 19.02 0.18 21.44
C LEU A 12 20.05 -0.81 20.86
N TYR A 13 20.26 -1.94 21.53
CA TYR A 13 21.17 -2.98 21.05
C TYR A 13 20.70 -3.56 19.71
N ARG A 14 19.41 -3.84 19.58
CA ARG A 14 18.81 -4.31 18.34
C ARG A 14 18.96 -3.31 17.20
N ILE A 15 18.63 -2.02 17.45
CA ILE A 15 18.78 -0.96 16.42
C ILE A 15 20.24 -0.86 15.97
N LYS A 16 21.18 -1.02 16.89
CA LYS A 16 22.61 -1.03 16.55
C LYS A 16 22.95 -2.23 15.66
N LEU A 17 22.50 -3.44 16.00
CA LEU A 17 22.76 -4.65 15.22
C LEU A 17 22.17 -4.54 13.81
N GLU A 18 20.92 -4.08 13.69
CA GLU A 18 20.26 -3.85 12.41
C GLU A 18 21.03 -2.82 11.57
N ALA A 19 21.47 -1.71 12.17
CA ALA A 19 22.24 -0.67 11.48
C ALA A 19 23.63 -1.14 11.04
N ASP A 20 24.32 -1.90 11.89
CA ASP A 20 25.65 -2.45 11.58
C ASP A 20 25.56 -3.51 10.45
N TYR A 21 24.51 -4.33 10.46
CA TYR A 21 24.27 -5.32 9.41
C TYR A 21 23.87 -4.67 8.09
N LEU A 22 22.98 -3.67 8.13
CA LEU A 22 22.62 -2.87 6.95
C LEU A 22 23.85 -2.22 6.33
N LYS A 23 24.72 -1.62 7.14
CA LYS A 23 25.98 -1.01 6.69
C LYS A 23 26.87 -2.03 6.00
N LYS A 24 27.03 -3.24 6.60
CA LYS A 24 27.80 -4.32 6.01
C LYS A 24 27.29 -4.69 4.63
N LEU A 25 25.99 -4.98 4.49
CA LEU A 25 25.38 -5.35 3.21
C LEU A 25 25.45 -4.23 2.17
N ALA A 26 25.27 -2.97 2.60
CA ALA A 26 25.37 -1.80 1.72
C ALA A 26 26.81 -1.63 1.17
N LEU A 27 27.82 -1.80 2.00
CA LEU A 27 29.21 -1.69 1.56
C LEU A 27 29.63 -2.85 0.64
N GLU A 28 29.23 -4.08 0.95
CA GLU A 28 29.43 -5.23 0.05
C GLU A 28 28.74 -4.99 -1.29
N GLY A 29 27.54 -4.44 -1.28
CA GLY A 29 26.79 -4.05 -2.47
C GLY A 29 27.44 -2.89 -3.23
N ALA A 30 27.99 -1.91 -2.53
CA ALA A 30 28.70 -0.79 -3.14
C ALA A 30 29.93 -1.27 -3.92
N HIS A 31 30.70 -2.17 -3.35
CA HIS A 31 31.84 -2.77 -4.06
C HIS A 31 31.41 -3.57 -5.29
N ARG A 32 30.28 -4.26 -5.23
CA ARG A 32 29.73 -4.96 -6.42
C ARG A 32 29.26 -4.01 -7.52
N ARG A 33 28.70 -2.83 -7.14
CA ARG A 33 28.10 -1.87 -8.08
C ARG A 33 29.12 -0.89 -8.65
N TYR A 34 30.03 -0.39 -7.81
CA TYR A 34 30.96 0.71 -8.14
C TYR A 34 32.44 0.31 -8.21
N GLY A 35 32.75 -0.95 -7.84
CA GLY A 35 34.12 -1.47 -7.85
C GLY A 35 34.80 -1.48 -6.49
N GLU A 36 36.01 -2.06 -6.44
CA GLU A 36 36.75 -2.26 -5.17
C GLU A 36 37.13 -0.95 -4.48
N VAL A 37 37.40 0.09 -5.24
CA VAL A 37 37.72 1.43 -4.72
C VAL A 37 36.57 2.35 -5.00
N LEU A 38 35.89 2.80 -3.95
CA LEU A 38 34.83 3.77 -4.07
C LEU A 38 35.43 5.17 -4.14
N ASP A 39 34.95 5.98 -5.07
CA ASP A 39 35.28 7.40 -5.08
C ASP A 39 34.70 8.13 -3.85
N GLU A 40 35.19 9.34 -3.63
CA GLU A 40 34.80 10.13 -2.44
C GLU A 40 33.31 10.46 -2.45
N GLU A 41 32.75 10.86 -3.59
CA GLU A 41 31.35 11.21 -3.76
C GLU A 41 30.44 10.03 -3.41
N THR A 42 30.68 8.87 -3.99
CA THR A 42 29.92 7.64 -3.71
C THR A 42 30.02 7.22 -2.24
N SER A 43 31.23 7.29 -1.67
CA SER A 43 31.48 6.92 -0.26
C SER A 43 30.72 7.84 0.70
N GLU A 44 30.79 9.16 0.50
CA GLU A 44 30.08 10.13 1.32
C GLU A 44 28.57 10.02 1.19
N ARG A 45 28.06 9.80 -0.03
CA ARG A 45 26.65 9.58 -0.27
C ARG A 45 26.11 8.35 0.49
N ILE A 46 26.79 7.22 0.43
CA ILE A 46 26.40 6.00 1.15
C ILE A 46 26.43 6.20 2.67
N LYS A 47 27.48 6.84 3.18
CA LYS A 47 27.60 7.16 4.62
C LYS A 47 26.46 8.06 5.08
N PHE A 48 26.14 9.09 4.32
CA PHE A 48 25.06 10.03 4.59
C PHE A 48 23.70 9.30 4.66
N GLU A 49 23.38 8.51 3.63
CA GLU A 49 22.12 7.77 3.59
C GLU A 49 21.98 6.79 4.73
N LEU A 50 23.02 6.00 5.04
CA LEU A 50 23.03 5.07 6.19
C LEU A 50 22.84 5.79 7.52
N HIS A 51 23.43 6.98 7.66
CA HIS A 51 23.24 7.80 8.88
C HIS A 51 21.77 8.22 9.03
N ILE A 52 21.14 8.72 7.96
CA ILE A 52 19.74 9.11 7.98
C ILE A 52 18.83 7.92 8.29
N MET A 53 19.02 6.79 7.60
CA MET A 53 18.24 5.56 7.84
C MET A 53 18.34 5.09 9.30
N LYS A 54 19.55 5.12 9.89
CA LYS A 54 19.78 4.77 11.29
C LYS A 54 19.09 5.75 12.25
N THR A 55 19.23 7.06 12.00
CA THR A 55 18.66 8.10 12.85
C THR A 55 17.14 8.06 12.85
N MET A 56 16.53 7.77 11.70
CA MET A 56 15.08 7.62 11.56
C MET A 56 14.55 6.26 12.06
N GLY A 57 15.41 5.30 12.37
CA GLY A 57 15.03 3.99 12.93
C GLY A 57 14.56 2.97 11.90
N PHE A 58 14.96 3.10 10.64
CA PHE A 58 14.52 2.24 9.53
C PHE A 58 15.47 1.13 9.06
N PRO A 59 16.63 0.83 9.68
CA PRO A 59 17.51 -0.24 9.20
C PRO A 59 16.80 -1.57 9.02
N GLY A 60 15.95 -1.98 9.98
CA GLY A 60 15.20 -3.23 9.89
C GLY A 60 14.23 -3.28 8.72
N TYR A 61 13.61 -2.16 8.37
CA TYR A 61 12.75 -2.05 7.20
C TYR A 61 13.51 -2.34 5.90
N PHE A 62 14.66 -1.71 5.70
CA PHE A 62 15.50 -1.96 4.52
C PHE A 62 16.03 -3.38 4.46
N LEU A 63 16.37 -3.97 5.60
CA LEU A 63 16.83 -5.37 5.68
C LEU A 63 15.72 -6.34 5.26
N ILE A 64 14.48 -6.14 5.70
CA ILE A 64 13.32 -6.96 5.30
C ILE A 64 13.07 -6.84 3.80
N VAL A 65 13.06 -5.63 3.26
CA VAL A 65 12.83 -5.39 1.84
C VAL A 65 13.93 -6.05 0.98
N GLN A 66 15.19 -5.87 1.37
CA GLN A 66 16.32 -6.51 0.71
C GLN A 66 16.20 -8.04 0.75
N ASP A 67 15.81 -8.61 1.88
CA ASP A 67 15.75 -10.06 2.08
C ASP A 67 14.70 -10.72 1.17
N PHE A 68 13.48 -10.22 1.12
CA PHE A 68 12.47 -10.83 0.25
C PHE A 68 12.72 -10.57 -1.25
N ILE A 69 13.35 -9.45 -1.62
CA ILE A 69 13.75 -9.20 -3.01
C ILE A 69 14.86 -10.16 -3.44
N ARG A 70 15.86 -10.37 -2.57
CA ARG A 70 16.90 -11.37 -2.79
C ARG A 70 16.31 -12.77 -2.94
N ALA A 71 15.45 -13.16 -2.00
CA ALA A 71 14.79 -14.46 -2.06
C ALA A 71 13.95 -14.63 -3.33
N ALA A 72 13.23 -13.61 -3.76
CA ALA A 72 12.47 -13.64 -5.01
C ALA A 72 13.37 -13.98 -6.21
N ARG A 73 14.53 -13.33 -6.32
CA ARG A 73 15.45 -13.52 -7.45
C ARG A 73 16.27 -14.80 -7.35
N GLU A 74 16.79 -15.13 -6.16
CA GLU A 74 17.81 -16.20 -5.98
C GLU A 74 17.20 -17.54 -5.58
N GLU A 75 16.10 -17.56 -4.85
CA GLU A 75 15.49 -18.77 -4.30
C GLU A 75 14.21 -19.18 -5.02
N LEU A 76 13.41 -18.20 -5.47
CA LEU A 76 12.07 -18.43 -5.99
C LEU A 76 11.96 -18.33 -7.51
N ASP A 77 13.01 -17.90 -8.19
CA ASP A 77 12.99 -17.63 -9.64
C ASP A 77 11.83 -16.69 -10.03
N VAL A 78 11.68 -15.60 -9.29
CA VAL A 78 10.66 -14.57 -9.51
C VAL A 78 11.32 -13.30 -10.01
N SER A 79 10.84 -12.78 -11.14
CA SER A 79 11.32 -11.53 -11.70
C SER A 79 10.88 -10.35 -10.83
N VAL A 80 11.85 -9.46 -10.55
CA VAL A 80 11.64 -8.24 -9.76
C VAL A 80 11.95 -7.03 -10.62
N GLY A 81 11.05 -6.06 -10.64
CA GLY A 81 11.21 -4.82 -11.38
C GLY A 81 12.43 -4.02 -10.94
N PRO A 82 12.89 -3.06 -11.77
CA PRO A 82 14.09 -2.26 -11.49
C PRO A 82 13.92 -1.25 -10.35
N GLY A 83 12.73 -1.15 -9.82
CA GLY A 83 12.36 -0.13 -8.84
C GLY A 83 11.64 1.06 -9.48
N ARG A 84 10.81 1.73 -8.70
CA ARG A 84 10.04 2.91 -9.09
C ARG A 84 9.86 3.86 -7.92
N GLY A 85 9.28 5.01 -8.19
CA GLY A 85 8.99 6.01 -7.16
C GLY A 85 10.24 6.64 -6.56
N SER A 86 10.13 7.10 -5.33
CA SER A 86 11.19 7.84 -4.64
C SER A 86 12.38 6.98 -4.22
N ALA A 87 12.18 5.69 -4.03
CA ALA A 87 13.24 4.75 -3.61
C ALA A 87 14.41 4.67 -4.61
N ALA A 88 14.16 4.97 -5.89
CA ALA A 88 15.20 5.08 -6.92
C ALA A 88 16.26 6.16 -6.61
N GLY A 89 15.94 7.13 -5.73
CA GLY A 89 16.88 8.16 -5.26
C GLY A 89 17.89 7.69 -4.21
N SER A 90 17.83 6.44 -3.75
CA SER A 90 18.71 5.90 -2.71
C SER A 90 19.86 5.06 -3.28
N ALA A 91 21.10 5.50 -3.03
CA ALA A 91 22.30 4.73 -3.35
C ALA A 91 22.43 3.46 -2.49
N VAL A 92 21.98 3.50 -1.24
CA VAL A 92 21.94 2.33 -0.37
C VAL A 92 20.95 1.30 -0.92
N ALA A 93 19.75 1.72 -1.35
CA ALA A 93 18.78 0.80 -1.97
C ALA A 93 19.35 0.16 -3.25
N TYR A 94 20.09 0.91 -4.05
CA TYR A 94 20.81 0.40 -5.23
C TYR A 94 21.89 -0.62 -4.85
N CYS A 95 22.70 -0.34 -3.84
CA CYS A 95 23.73 -1.24 -3.35
C CYS A 95 23.14 -2.53 -2.77
N LEU A 96 21.99 -2.45 -2.10
CA LEU A 96 21.28 -3.61 -1.54
C LEU A 96 20.55 -4.46 -2.60
N GLY A 97 20.50 -4.01 -3.86
CA GLY A 97 19.75 -4.66 -4.91
C GLY A 97 18.23 -4.47 -4.84
N ILE A 98 17.75 -3.57 -3.99
CA ILE A 98 16.33 -3.19 -3.92
C ILE A 98 15.93 -2.50 -5.23
N THR A 99 16.77 -1.60 -5.73
CA THR A 99 16.60 -0.95 -7.02
C THR A 99 17.75 -1.29 -7.98
N GLN A 100 17.50 -1.13 -9.28
CA GLN A 100 18.50 -1.33 -10.35
C GLN A 100 18.87 0.00 -11.04
N ILE A 101 18.44 1.12 -10.46
CA ILE A 101 18.68 2.47 -10.96
C ILE A 101 19.78 3.10 -10.12
N ASP A 102 20.87 3.50 -10.75
CA ASP A 102 21.98 4.17 -10.08
C ASP A 102 21.64 5.66 -9.86
N PRO A 103 21.39 6.09 -8.61
CA PRO A 103 20.98 7.46 -8.34
C PRO A 103 22.11 8.48 -8.52
N ILE A 104 23.36 8.05 -8.42
CA ILE A 104 24.52 8.93 -8.63
C ILE A 104 24.66 9.24 -10.12
N LYS A 105 24.59 8.21 -10.96
CA LYS A 105 24.64 8.36 -12.41
C LYS A 105 23.56 9.28 -12.98
N TYR A 106 22.35 9.24 -12.38
CA TYR A 106 21.19 10.02 -12.86
C TYR A 106 20.89 11.26 -12.01
N ASP A 107 21.79 11.63 -11.09
CA ASP A 107 21.67 12.80 -10.22
C ASP A 107 20.32 12.84 -9.46
N LEU A 108 19.93 11.72 -8.89
CA LEU A 108 18.68 11.58 -8.14
C LEU A 108 18.89 11.96 -6.67
N LEU A 109 17.95 12.72 -6.13
CA LEU A 109 18.01 13.24 -4.77
C LEU A 109 17.45 12.24 -3.75
N PHE A 110 18.25 11.90 -2.73
CA PHE A 110 17.84 11.05 -1.62
C PHE A 110 16.77 11.70 -0.74
N GLU A 111 16.80 13.01 -0.59
CA GLU A 111 15.86 13.78 0.23
C GLU A 111 14.41 13.71 -0.28
N ARG A 112 14.21 13.32 -1.52
CA ARG A 112 12.87 13.01 -2.07
C ARG A 112 12.32 11.68 -1.56
N PHE A 113 13.20 10.77 -1.16
CA PHE A 113 12.85 9.46 -0.61
C PHE A 113 12.75 9.49 0.92
N LEU A 114 13.80 9.93 1.61
CA LEU A 114 13.84 10.10 3.04
C LEU A 114 14.29 11.50 3.41
N ASN A 115 13.46 12.18 4.19
CA ASN A 115 13.77 13.51 4.71
C ASN A 115 13.52 13.53 6.22
N PRO A 116 14.55 13.79 7.04
CA PRO A 116 14.41 13.88 8.50
C PRO A 116 13.41 14.94 8.98
N ASP A 117 13.17 15.97 8.16
CA ASP A 117 12.22 17.05 8.47
C ASP A 117 10.75 16.65 8.20
N ARG A 118 10.55 15.55 7.50
CA ARG A 118 9.23 14.94 7.26
C ARG A 118 9.17 13.61 8.00
N ILE A 119 8.37 13.56 9.04
CA ILE A 119 8.07 12.31 9.77
C ILE A 119 7.11 11.47 8.92
N SER A 120 7.63 10.83 7.88
CA SER A 120 6.89 9.85 7.08
C SER A 120 7.67 8.55 7.02
N LEU A 121 6.95 7.43 7.05
CA LEU A 121 7.56 6.13 6.79
C LEU A 121 8.06 6.08 5.34
N PRO A 122 9.21 5.44 5.08
CA PRO A 122 9.65 5.19 3.72
C PRO A 122 8.64 4.29 3.00
N ASP A 123 8.38 4.61 1.75
CA ASP A 123 7.52 3.82 0.87
C ASP A 123 8.37 3.25 -0.26
N ILE A 124 8.52 1.93 -0.28
CA ILE A 124 9.24 1.20 -1.31
C ILE A 124 8.23 0.32 -2.06
N ASP A 125 7.89 0.75 -3.25
CA ASP A 125 7.08 -0.04 -4.17
C ASP A 125 7.96 -1.09 -4.86
N VAL A 126 7.59 -2.37 -4.73
CA VAL A 126 8.28 -3.48 -5.38
C VAL A 126 7.34 -4.17 -6.35
N ASP A 127 7.73 -4.25 -7.60
CA ASP A 127 6.99 -4.93 -8.65
C ASP A 127 7.55 -6.35 -8.85
N PHE A 128 6.67 -7.34 -8.75
CA PHE A 128 6.96 -8.75 -9.06
C PHE A 128 6.20 -9.17 -10.31
N ASP A 129 6.67 -10.22 -10.98
CA ASP A 129 5.85 -10.86 -12.00
C ASP A 129 4.55 -11.42 -11.38
N ASP A 130 3.48 -11.44 -12.17
CA ASP A 130 2.15 -11.80 -11.70
C ASP A 130 2.08 -13.25 -11.22
N ASP A 131 2.72 -14.17 -11.94
CA ASP A 131 2.76 -15.59 -11.59
C ASP A 131 3.63 -15.88 -10.35
N GLY A 132 4.62 -15.05 -10.10
CA GLY A 132 5.59 -15.23 -9.01
C GLY A 132 5.23 -14.58 -7.69
N ARG A 133 4.37 -13.55 -7.71
CA ARG A 133 4.04 -12.75 -6.53
C ARG A 133 3.51 -13.58 -5.35
N GLY A 134 2.66 -14.56 -5.62
CA GLY A 134 2.12 -15.46 -4.60
C GLY A 134 3.22 -16.26 -3.88
N ARG A 135 4.23 -16.73 -4.62
CA ARG A 135 5.40 -17.46 -4.03
C ARG A 135 6.19 -16.56 -3.08
N VAL A 136 6.38 -15.29 -3.42
CA VAL A 136 7.08 -14.32 -2.56
C VAL A 136 6.29 -14.07 -1.27
N LEU A 137 4.98 -13.89 -1.35
CA LEU A 137 4.12 -13.71 -0.17
C LEU A 137 4.14 -14.93 0.75
N ASN A 138 4.10 -16.13 0.20
CA ASN A 138 4.21 -17.37 0.96
C ASN A 138 5.59 -17.47 1.65
N TRP A 139 6.66 -17.18 0.93
CA TRP A 139 8.01 -17.16 1.50
C TRP A 139 8.12 -16.16 2.67
N VAL A 140 7.57 -14.95 2.52
CA VAL A 140 7.53 -13.94 3.58
C VAL A 140 6.78 -14.46 4.80
N THR A 141 5.61 -15.08 4.57
CA THR A 141 4.78 -15.63 5.65
C THR A 141 5.47 -16.77 6.39
N GLU A 142 6.16 -17.67 5.68
CA GLU A 142 6.95 -18.75 6.28
C GLU A 142 8.18 -18.21 7.03
N LYS A 143 8.87 -17.23 6.45
CA LYS A 143 10.11 -16.68 7.01
C LYS A 143 9.86 -15.89 8.30
N TYR A 144 8.86 -15.01 8.30
CA TYR A 144 8.61 -14.09 9.41
C TYR A 144 7.57 -14.60 10.42
N GLY A 145 6.76 -15.59 10.06
CA GLY A 145 5.74 -16.24 10.90
C GLY A 145 4.33 -15.89 10.44
N GLN A 146 3.49 -16.91 10.36
CA GLN A 146 2.09 -16.80 9.93
C GLN A 146 1.27 -15.84 10.81
N GLU A 147 1.60 -15.79 12.11
CA GLU A 147 0.96 -14.91 13.08
C GLU A 147 1.41 -13.44 12.99
N LYS A 148 2.44 -13.15 12.18
CA LYS A 148 3.05 -11.82 12.05
C LYS A 148 2.81 -11.16 10.70
N VAL A 149 2.28 -11.91 9.74
CA VAL A 149 2.05 -11.44 8.38
C VAL A 149 0.55 -11.43 8.09
N ALA A 150 0.04 -10.28 7.68
CA ALA A 150 -1.36 -10.14 7.30
C ALA A 150 -1.54 -9.22 6.09
N HIS A 151 -2.55 -9.52 5.29
CA HIS A 151 -3.03 -8.61 4.25
C HIS A 151 -3.84 -7.46 4.85
N ILE A 152 -3.92 -6.37 4.13
CA ILE A 152 -4.72 -5.21 4.53
C ILE A 152 -6.13 -5.36 3.97
N ILE A 153 -7.15 -5.11 4.81
CA ILE A 153 -8.54 -5.05 4.38
C ILE A 153 -8.78 -3.82 3.50
N THR A 154 -9.74 -3.95 2.61
CA THR A 154 -10.37 -2.80 1.93
C THR A 154 -11.88 -2.84 2.14
N TYR A 155 -12.47 -1.67 2.27
CA TYR A 155 -13.92 -1.51 2.39
C TYR A 155 -14.50 -0.95 1.10
N GLY A 156 -15.28 -1.77 0.41
CA GLY A 156 -16.06 -1.33 -0.73
C GLY A 156 -17.28 -0.54 -0.26
N THR A 157 -17.34 0.76 -0.54
CA THR A 157 -18.48 1.60 -0.20
C THR A 157 -19.48 1.72 -1.35
N MET A 158 -20.71 2.03 -1.03
CA MET A 158 -21.76 2.28 -2.02
C MET A 158 -21.55 3.64 -2.68
N ALA A 159 -20.89 3.64 -3.84
CA ALA A 159 -20.76 4.83 -4.67
C ALA A 159 -22.10 5.18 -5.32
N THR A 160 -22.26 6.43 -5.78
CA THR A 160 -23.50 7.01 -6.30
C THR A 160 -24.28 6.10 -7.27
N LYS A 161 -23.65 5.65 -8.36
CA LYS A 161 -24.31 4.79 -9.36
C LYS A 161 -24.64 3.41 -8.78
N LEU A 162 -23.77 2.87 -7.91
CA LEU A 162 -23.97 1.57 -7.25
C LEU A 162 -25.14 1.63 -6.26
N ALA A 163 -25.25 2.70 -5.48
CA ALA A 163 -26.35 2.90 -4.55
C ALA A 163 -27.68 2.93 -5.27
N ILE A 164 -27.80 3.66 -6.38
CA ILE A 164 -29.02 3.68 -7.20
C ILE A 164 -29.37 2.28 -7.71
N LYS A 165 -28.40 1.54 -8.28
CA LYS A 165 -28.65 0.19 -8.82
C LYS A 165 -29.04 -0.82 -7.77
N ASP A 166 -28.39 -0.82 -6.63
CA ASP A 166 -28.69 -1.77 -5.54
C ASP A 166 -30.07 -1.49 -4.93
N VAL A 167 -30.41 -0.22 -4.68
CA VAL A 167 -31.72 0.15 -4.20
C VAL A 167 -32.81 -0.13 -5.22
N ALA A 168 -32.59 0.21 -6.49
CA ALA A 168 -33.52 -0.08 -7.59
C ALA A 168 -33.86 -1.58 -7.68
N ARG A 169 -32.84 -2.44 -7.54
CA ARG A 169 -33.05 -3.90 -7.53
C ARG A 169 -33.94 -4.34 -6.38
N VAL A 170 -33.72 -3.84 -5.16
CA VAL A 170 -34.52 -4.18 -3.97
C VAL A 170 -35.94 -3.63 -4.10
N GLN A 171 -36.09 -2.41 -4.62
CA GLN A 171 -37.39 -1.78 -4.88
C GLN A 171 -38.14 -2.37 -6.09
N LYS A 172 -37.49 -3.30 -6.81
CA LYS A 172 -38.02 -3.90 -8.05
C LYS A 172 -38.30 -2.87 -9.14
N LEU A 173 -37.54 -1.78 -9.17
CA LEU A 173 -37.56 -0.83 -10.28
C LEU A 173 -37.02 -1.54 -11.53
N PRO A 174 -37.62 -1.39 -12.71
CA PRO A 174 -37.11 -1.99 -13.94
C PRO A 174 -35.65 -1.62 -14.20
N LEU A 175 -34.85 -2.59 -14.65
CA LEU A 175 -33.42 -2.40 -14.92
C LEU A 175 -33.17 -1.26 -15.92
N SER A 176 -34.03 -1.14 -16.94
CA SER A 176 -33.97 -0.03 -17.92
C SER A 176 -34.04 1.35 -17.29
N GLU A 177 -34.85 1.52 -16.25
CA GLU A 177 -34.99 2.79 -15.53
C GLU A 177 -33.74 3.09 -14.69
N SER A 178 -33.22 2.12 -13.94
CA SER A 178 -31.99 2.30 -13.17
C SER A 178 -30.78 2.55 -14.08
N ASP A 179 -30.70 1.90 -15.24
CA ASP A 179 -29.66 2.15 -16.23
C ASP A 179 -29.78 3.53 -16.87
N ARG A 180 -30.99 4.00 -17.16
CA ARG A 180 -31.25 5.36 -17.64
C ARG A 180 -30.70 6.41 -16.65
N LEU A 181 -31.05 6.29 -15.38
CA LEU A 181 -30.59 7.19 -14.34
C LEU A 181 -29.05 7.15 -14.19
N CYS A 182 -28.45 5.98 -14.16
CA CYS A 182 -27.01 5.84 -14.02
C CYS A 182 -26.23 6.35 -15.23
N LYS A 183 -26.77 6.20 -16.46
CA LYS A 183 -26.15 6.74 -17.68
C LYS A 183 -26.25 8.26 -17.76
N ALA A 184 -27.29 8.88 -17.18
CA ALA A 184 -27.41 10.32 -17.10
C ALA A 184 -26.36 10.98 -16.20
N ILE A 185 -25.80 10.24 -15.22
CA ILE A 185 -24.76 10.75 -14.32
C ILE A 185 -23.40 10.73 -15.05
N PRO A 186 -22.79 11.88 -15.32
CA PRO A 186 -21.48 11.98 -15.94
C PRO A 186 -20.38 11.51 -14.98
N ASP A 187 -19.17 11.28 -15.49
CA ASP A 187 -18.01 10.94 -14.63
C ASP A 187 -17.54 12.11 -13.77
N ARG A 188 -17.76 13.33 -14.26
CA ARG A 188 -17.53 14.58 -13.50
C ARG A 188 -18.75 15.45 -13.62
N LEU A 189 -19.19 15.99 -12.48
CA LEU A 189 -20.34 16.88 -12.46
C LEU A 189 -20.01 18.20 -13.16
N PRO A 190 -20.97 18.79 -13.93
CA PRO A 190 -20.80 20.08 -14.60
C PRO A 190 -20.42 21.21 -13.65
N SER A 191 -20.96 21.18 -12.44
CA SER A 191 -20.64 22.16 -11.38
C SER A 191 -19.21 22.06 -10.85
N GLY A 192 -18.45 20.99 -11.18
CA GLY A 192 -17.13 20.71 -10.62
C GLY A 192 -17.15 20.23 -9.16
N LYS A 193 -18.32 20.06 -8.55
CA LYS A 193 -18.48 19.52 -7.20
C LYS A 193 -18.05 18.05 -7.15
N LYS A 194 -17.72 17.58 -5.93
CA LYS A 194 -17.44 16.16 -5.69
C LYS A 194 -18.65 15.30 -6.07
N MET A 195 -18.41 14.18 -6.75
CA MET A 195 -19.43 13.19 -7.08
C MET A 195 -20.04 12.60 -5.81
N ASN A 196 -21.30 12.86 -5.59
CA ASN A 196 -22.19 12.19 -4.64
C ASN A 196 -23.62 12.41 -5.10
N LEU A 197 -24.56 11.67 -4.55
CA LEU A 197 -25.95 11.71 -5.01
C LEU A 197 -26.62 13.08 -4.78
N PRO A 198 -26.45 13.77 -3.63
CA PRO A 198 -26.98 15.12 -3.47
C PRO A 198 -26.51 16.10 -4.56
N ASN A 199 -25.22 16.16 -4.83
CA ASN A 199 -24.67 17.03 -5.88
C ASN A 199 -25.10 16.59 -7.29
N ALA A 200 -25.19 15.25 -7.53
CA ALA A 200 -25.66 14.73 -8.80
C ALA A 200 -27.13 15.09 -9.05
N ILE A 201 -27.98 15.09 -8.03
CA ILE A 201 -29.38 15.52 -8.16
C ILE A 201 -29.46 17.01 -8.57
N GLU A 202 -28.61 17.87 -8.01
CA GLU A 202 -28.57 19.29 -8.39
C GLU A 202 -28.18 19.51 -9.86
N ASP A 203 -27.30 18.68 -10.41
CA ASP A 203 -26.71 18.86 -11.73
C ASP A 203 -27.38 18.06 -12.85
N VAL A 204 -28.13 16.99 -12.52
CA VAL A 204 -28.67 16.03 -13.50
C VAL A 204 -30.20 16.07 -13.52
N PRO A 205 -30.82 16.60 -14.58
CA PRO A 205 -32.30 16.75 -14.68
C PRO A 205 -33.05 15.43 -14.48
N GLU A 206 -32.56 14.31 -15.00
CA GLU A 206 -33.19 13.00 -14.86
C GLU A 206 -33.28 12.54 -13.41
N LEU A 207 -32.29 12.90 -12.57
CA LEU A 207 -32.33 12.63 -11.13
C LEU A 207 -33.30 13.54 -10.38
N GLN A 208 -33.41 14.81 -10.78
CA GLN A 208 -34.40 15.74 -10.24
C GLN A 208 -35.83 15.28 -10.53
N GLU A 209 -36.08 14.83 -11.77
CA GLU A 209 -37.36 14.27 -12.17
C GLU A 209 -37.70 13.01 -11.37
N ALA A 210 -36.69 12.15 -11.14
CA ALA A 210 -36.86 10.92 -10.36
C ALA A 210 -37.17 11.22 -8.87
N GLU A 211 -36.48 12.20 -8.28
CA GLU A 211 -36.68 12.59 -6.88
C GLU A 211 -38.08 13.13 -6.63
N THR A 212 -38.69 13.83 -7.60
CA THR A 212 -40.01 14.44 -7.51
C THR A 212 -41.11 13.63 -8.21
N SER A 213 -40.78 12.43 -8.70
CA SER A 213 -41.69 11.59 -9.45
C SER A 213 -42.96 11.22 -8.68
N SER A 214 -44.07 11.17 -9.39
CA SER A 214 -45.33 10.61 -8.88
C SER A 214 -45.28 9.10 -8.68
N ASN A 215 -44.34 8.42 -9.36
CA ASN A 215 -44.09 7.00 -9.16
C ASN A 215 -43.34 6.77 -7.82
N PRO A 216 -43.99 6.18 -6.81
CA PRO A 216 -43.38 6.03 -5.49
C PRO A 216 -42.14 5.13 -5.51
N ILE A 217 -42.06 4.11 -6.37
CA ILE A 217 -40.91 3.23 -6.49
C ILE A 217 -39.68 4.01 -6.98
N LEU A 218 -39.85 4.86 -7.99
CA LEU A 218 -38.77 5.67 -8.55
C LEU A 218 -38.29 6.71 -7.52
N ARG A 219 -39.22 7.45 -6.90
CA ARG A 219 -38.91 8.43 -5.88
C ARG A 219 -38.21 7.82 -4.68
N ASP A 220 -38.74 6.71 -4.15
CA ASP A 220 -38.16 6.04 -2.99
C ASP A 220 -36.79 5.41 -3.32
N THR A 221 -36.55 4.99 -4.57
CA THR A 221 -35.23 4.53 -5.03
C THR A 221 -34.18 5.63 -4.85
N ILE A 222 -34.45 6.85 -5.28
CA ILE A 222 -33.52 7.99 -5.09
C ILE A 222 -33.36 8.32 -3.61
N ARG A 223 -34.45 8.36 -2.87
CA ARG A 223 -34.42 8.64 -1.43
C ARG A 223 -33.57 7.65 -0.64
N TYR A 224 -33.77 6.35 -0.85
CA TYR A 224 -33.00 5.34 -0.13
C TYR A 224 -31.55 5.24 -0.63
N ALA A 225 -31.31 5.41 -1.92
CA ALA A 225 -29.95 5.49 -2.45
C ALA A 225 -29.15 6.61 -1.81
N ARG A 226 -29.76 7.78 -1.59
CA ARG A 226 -29.15 8.92 -0.88
C ARG A 226 -28.80 8.59 0.58
N MET A 227 -29.63 7.79 1.26
CA MET A 227 -29.39 7.39 2.65
C MET A 227 -28.29 6.33 2.76
N LEU A 228 -28.11 5.49 1.73
CA LEU A 228 -27.18 4.38 1.74
C LEU A 228 -25.83 4.70 1.08
N GLU A 229 -25.76 5.76 0.27
CA GLU A 229 -24.52 6.19 -0.35
C GLU A 229 -23.41 6.39 0.70
N GLY A 230 -22.21 5.89 0.41
CA GLY A 230 -21.05 5.99 1.29
C GLY A 230 -20.98 4.93 2.39
N ASN A 231 -22.06 4.20 2.67
CA ASN A 231 -22.00 3.08 3.61
C ASN A 231 -21.17 1.92 3.06
N VAL A 232 -20.53 1.17 3.94
CA VAL A 232 -19.81 -0.05 3.57
C VAL A 232 -20.77 -1.09 3.03
N ARG A 233 -20.47 -1.64 1.88
CA ARG A 233 -21.24 -2.70 1.21
C ARG A 233 -20.59 -4.06 1.36
N ASN A 234 -19.29 -4.12 1.17
CA ASN A 234 -18.51 -5.35 1.25
C ASN A 234 -17.07 -5.05 1.70
N THR A 235 -16.36 -6.10 2.03
CA THR A 235 -14.93 -6.06 2.30
C THR A 235 -14.17 -6.78 1.19
N GLY A 236 -12.94 -6.39 0.99
CA GLY A 236 -11.99 -7.02 0.09
C GLY A 236 -10.62 -7.09 0.74
N VAL A 237 -9.66 -7.60 -0.02
CA VAL A 237 -8.24 -7.60 0.35
C VAL A 237 -7.52 -6.59 -0.52
N HIS A 238 -6.66 -5.79 0.09
CA HIS A 238 -5.86 -4.81 -0.63
C HIS A 238 -4.95 -5.51 -1.65
N ALA A 239 -4.92 -5.00 -2.88
CA ALA A 239 -4.19 -5.65 -3.97
C ALA A 239 -2.68 -5.77 -3.73
N CYS A 240 -2.08 -4.84 -2.98
CA CYS A 240 -0.63 -4.70 -2.86
C CYS A 240 -0.12 -4.76 -1.42
N GLY A 241 -0.87 -4.22 -0.45
CA GLY A 241 -0.37 -4.01 0.91
C GLY A 241 -0.35 -5.30 1.73
N THR A 242 0.82 -5.58 2.32
CA THR A 242 1.01 -6.66 3.30
C THR A 242 1.74 -6.10 4.50
N ILE A 243 1.28 -6.44 5.69
CA ILE A 243 1.88 -6.02 6.96
C ILE A 243 2.76 -7.15 7.47
N ILE A 244 3.96 -6.80 7.89
CA ILE A 244 4.89 -7.69 8.59
C ILE A 244 5.12 -7.10 9.97
N CYS A 245 4.66 -7.80 11.01
CA CYS A 245 4.81 -7.40 12.40
C CYS A 245 6.01 -8.08 13.04
N ARG A 246 6.57 -7.43 14.06
CA ARG A 246 7.62 -8.02 14.88
C ARG A 246 7.08 -9.11 15.82
N TYR A 247 5.90 -8.87 16.39
CA TYR A 247 5.19 -9.76 17.30
C TYR A 247 3.89 -10.22 16.63
N ASP A 248 3.09 -11.01 17.34
CA ASP A 248 1.78 -11.41 16.87
C ASP A 248 0.94 -10.19 16.46
N ILE A 249 0.38 -10.22 15.27
CA ILE A 249 -0.36 -9.09 14.72
C ILE A 249 -1.63 -8.79 15.53
N THR A 250 -2.18 -9.78 16.20
CA THR A 250 -3.37 -9.63 17.04
C THR A 250 -3.14 -8.80 18.29
N ASP A 251 -1.88 -8.60 18.69
CA ASP A 251 -1.51 -7.67 19.75
C ASP A 251 -1.73 -6.20 19.37
N TRP A 252 -1.85 -5.92 18.06
CA TRP A 252 -1.92 -4.57 17.50
C TRP A 252 -3.26 -4.24 16.86
N VAL A 253 -3.80 -5.17 16.07
CA VAL A 253 -5.02 -4.97 15.31
C VAL A 253 -5.88 -6.24 15.28
N PRO A 254 -7.20 -6.13 15.29
CA PRO A 254 -8.06 -7.28 15.05
C PRO A 254 -7.87 -7.79 13.63
N VAL A 255 -7.93 -9.11 13.48
CA VAL A 255 -7.78 -9.80 12.19
C VAL A 255 -8.97 -10.73 11.93
N SER A 256 -9.17 -11.02 10.65
CA SER A 256 -10.05 -12.10 10.18
C SER A 256 -9.29 -12.97 9.19
N THR A 257 -9.94 -14.01 8.70
CA THR A 257 -9.42 -14.83 7.61
C THR A 257 -10.17 -14.58 6.33
N ALA A 258 -9.46 -14.57 5.21
CA ALA A 258 -10.03 -14.62 3.87
C ALA A 258 -9.41 -15.78 3.09
N ASP A 259 -10.11 -16.26 2.07
CA ASP A 259 -9.56 -17.28 1.19
C ASP A 259 -8.68 -16.60 0.11
N ASP A 260 -7.47 -17.12 -0.06
CA ASP A 260 -6.65 -16.78 -1.22
C ASP A 260 -7.33 -17.32 -2.48
N LYS A 261 -7.54 -16.46 -3.45
CA LYS A 261 -8.24 -16.82 -4.69
C LYS A 261 -7.44 -17.77 -5.58
N GLU A 262 -6.13 -17.78 -5.44
CA GLU A 262 -5.23 -18.60 -6.27
C GLU A 262 -4.99 -19.97 -5.64
N THR A 263 -4.74 -20.01 -4.34
CA THR A 263 -4.38 -21.25 -3.61
C THR A 263 -5.56 -21.88 -2.87
N GLY A 264 -6.61 -21.10 -2.56
CA GLY A 264 -7.71 -21.52 -1.70
C GLY A 264 -7.34 -21.63 -0.21
N GLU A 265 -6.11 -21.28 0.15
CA GLU A 265 -5.65 -21.30 1.53
C GLU A 265 -6.17 -20.09 2.33
N LYS A 266 -6.24 -20.24 3.65
CA LYS A 266 -6.64 -19.16 4.54
C LYS A 266 -5.48 -18.20 4.77
N MET A 267 -5.72 -16.90 4.57
CA MET A 267 -4.78 -15.83 4.89
C MET A 267 -5.35 -14.91 5.96
N LEU A 268 -4.48 -14.33 6.79
CA LEU A 268 -4.86 -13.29 7.75
C LEU A 268 -5.11 -11.96 7.04
N VAL A 269 -6.17 -11.27 7.43
CA VAL A 269 -6.52 -9.95 6.92
C VAL A 269 -6.85 -9.03 8.10
N THR A 270 -6.24 -7.86 8.14
CA THR A 270 -6.53 -6.85 9.16
C THR A 270 -7.96 -6.36 9.05
N GLN A 271 -8.52 -5.82 10.16
CA GLN A 271 -9.85 -5.22 10.18
C GLN A 271 -9.81 -3.68 10.10
N TYR A 272 -8.61 -3.09 10.03
CA TYR A 272 -8.40 -1.68 9.74
C TYR A 272 -7.71 -1.52 8.40
N GLU A 273 -8.13 -0.50 7.66
CA GLU A 273 -7.44 -0.07 6.43
C GLU A 273 -6.02 0.42 6.74
N GLY A 274 -5.13 0.26 5.76
CA GLY A 274 -3.75 0.72 5.91
C GLY A 274 -3.62 2.22 6.04
#